data_94f5fbcd94f8212af5cadb68bda0e88a
#
_entry.id   94f5fbcd94f8212af5cadb68bda0e88a
#
_cell.length_a   1.000
_cell.length_b   1.000
_cell.length_c   1.000
_cell.angle_alpha   90.00
_cell.angle_beta   90.00
_cell.angle_gamma   90.00
#
_symmetry.space_group_name_H-M   'P 1'
#
loop_
_entity.id
_entity.type
_entity.pdbx_description
1 polymer ?
#
loop_
_entity_poly.entity_id
_entity_poly.type
_entity_poly.pdbx_seq_one_letter_code
_entity_poly.pdbx_strand_id
1 'polypeptide(L)'
;MSHEEGTPAGTDEKIVRMANQIATFFLSKPHEEAVAGTAEHINKFWDPRMRRKLFALLDKNEAGIAPLVVEAAARIRRPAQPVTPEQAAKADASVSR
;
A
#
# COMPACT_ATOMS: atom_id res chain seq x y z
N MET A 1 -17.73 -12.06 -16.66
CA MET A 1 -17.38 -11.95 -16.62
C MET A 1 -16.52 -11.70 -16.43
N SER A 2 -16.25 -11.92 -16.54
CA SER A 2 -15.53 -11.82 -16.33
C SER A 2 -14.64 -11.22 -16.43
N HIS A 3 -14.52 -10.85 -16.40
CA HIS A 3 -13.71 -10.31 -16.49
C HIS A 3 -12.79 -10.05 -15.85
N GLU A 4 -13.03 -10.05 -15.35
CA GLU A 4 -12.26 -9.95 -14.60
C GLU A 4 -11.36 -10.83 -14.55
N GLU A 5 -11.49 -11.60 -15.09
CA GLU A 5 -10.68 -12.51 -15.15
C GLU A 5 -9.51 -12.17 -15.77
N GLY A 6 -9.46 -11.63 -16.61
CA GLY A 6 -8.26 -11.27 -17.17
C GLY A 6 -7.47 -10.47 -16.27
N THR A 7 -7.96 -10.17 -15.16
CA THR A 7 -7.17 -9.32 -14.38
C THR A 7 -6.40 -10.09 -13.41
N PRO A 8 -5.15 -9.85 -13.35
CA PRO A 8 -4.31 -10.56 -12.43
C PRO A 8 -4.60 -10.17 -11.02
N ALA A 9 -4.04 -10.89 -10.12
CA ALA A 9 -4.26 -10.68 -8.72
C ALA A 9 -3.81 -9.34 -8.32
N GLY A 10 -3.44 -8.52 -8.79
CA GLY A 10 -3.09 -7.21 -8.36
C GLY A 10 -3.96 -6.13 -8.87
N THR A 11 -5.16 -6.47 -9.26
CA THR A 11 -6.04 -5.43 -9.72
C THR A 11 -6.30 -4.44 -8.62
N ASP A 12 -6.58 -3.21 -9.01
CA ASP A 12 -6.82 -2.16 -8.07
C ASP A 12 -7.95 -2.51 -7.11
N GLU A 13 -9.02 -3.02 -7.66
CA GLU A 13 -10.17 -3.40 -6.86
C GLU A 13 -9.83 -4.42 -5.80
N LYS A 14 -9.06 -5.40 -6.19
CA LYS A 14 -8.70 -6.45 -5.27
C LYS A 14 -7.79 -5.92 -4.17
N ILE A 15 -6.86 -5.06 -4.52
CA ILE A 15 -5.95 -4.47 -3.53
C ILE A 15 -6.75 -3.66 -2.52
N VAL A 16 -7.68 -2.85 -2.98
CA VAL A 16 -8.50 -2.05 -2.09
C VAL A 16 -9.31 -2.95 -1.16
N ARG A 17 -9.92 -3.99 -1.72
CA ARG A 17 -10.74 -4.88 -0.91
C ARG A 17 -9.92 -5.58 0.15
N MET A 18 -8.73 -6.05 -0.22
CA MET A 18 -7.88 -6.76 0.72
C MET A 18 -7.41 -5.83 1.83
N ALA A 19 -7.01 -4.62 1.48
CA ALA A 19 -6.56 -3.68 2.48
C ALA A 19 -7.69 -3.32 3.44
N ASN A 20 -8.88 -3.11 2.89
CA ASN A 20 -10.02 -2.77 3.72
C ASN A 20 -10.41 -3.90 4.66
N GLN A 21 -10.25 -5.14 4.21
CA GLN A 21 -10.55 -6.28 5.06
C GLN A 21 -9.61 -6.33 6.25
N ILE A 22 -8.35 -6.03 6.03
CA ILE A 22 -7.38 -5.99 7.11
C ILE A 22 -7.77 -4.91 8.10
N ALA A 23 -8.11 -3.73 7.58
CA ALA A 23 -8.51 -2.63 8.45
C ALA A 23 -9.73 -2.99 9.26
N THR A 24 -10.68 -3.66 8.63
CA THR A 24 -11.90 -4.06 9.34
C THR A 24 -11.60 -4.99 10.50
N PHE A 25 -10.65 -5.89 10.29
CA PHE A 25 -10.27 -6.81 11.35
C PHE A 25 -9.73 -6.05 12.57
N PHE A 26 -9.01 -4.98 12.34
CA PHE A 26 -8.41 -4.24 13.44
C PHE A 26 -9.29 -3.13 14.00
N LEU A 27 -10.46 -2.91 13.43
CA LEU A 27 -11.31 -1.82 13.88
C LEU A 27 -11.75 -1.94 15.34
N SER A 28 -11.81 -3.15 15.85
CA SER A 28 -12.23 -3.34 17.24
C SER A 28 -11.14 -3.01 18.25
N LYS A 29 -9.94 -2.74 17.78
CA LYS A 29 -8.84 -2.41 18.67
C LYS A 29 -8.77 -0.92 18.91
N PRO A 30 -8.12 -0.49 19.97
CA PRO A 30 -7.90 0.94 20.15
C PRO A 30 -7.22 1.51 18.91
N HIS A 31 -7.50 2.76 18.63
CA HIS A 31 -7.07 3.37 17.38
C HIS A 31 -5.59 3.17 17.08
N GLU A 32 -4.74 3.45 18.05
CA GLU A 32 -3.32 3.33 17.84
C GLU A 32 -2.91 1.90 17.52
N GLU A 33 -3.52 0.96 18.19
CA GLU A 33 -3.25 -0.44 17.93
C GLU A 33 -3.78 -0.85 16.57
N ALA A 34 -4.91 -0.29 16.18
CA ALA A 34 -5.49 -0.61 14.89
C ALA A 34 -4.60 -0.13 13.76
N VAL A 35 -4.06 1.06 13.90
CA VAL A 35 -3.16 1.61 12.89
C VAL A 35 -1.88 0.78 12.81
N ALA A 36 -1.29 0.50 13.95
CA ALA A 36 -0.05 -0.27 13.98
C ALA A 36 -0.26 -1.69 13.46
N GLY A 37 -1.37 -2.31 13.85
CA GLY A 37 -1.65 -3.68 13.43
C GLY A 37 -1.88 -3.79 11.94
N THR A 38 -2.63 -2.84 11.39
CA THR A 38 -2.89 -2.83 9.95
C THR A 38 -1.58 -2.70 9.19
N ALA A 39 -0.74 -1.77 9.61
CA ALA A 39 0.53 -1.55 8.93
C ALA A 39 1.45 -2.76 9.07
N GLU A 40 1.50 -3.33 10.25
CA GLU A 40 2.36 -4.47 10.47
C GLU A 40 1.94 -5.67 9.63
N HIS A 41 0.64 -5.90 9.54
CA HIS A 41 0.13 -7.00 8.75
C HIS A 41 0.55 -6.85 7.28
N ILE A 42 0.38 -5.66 6.76
CA ILE A 42 0.74 -5.41 5.37
C ILE A 42 2.25 -5.54 5.16
N ASN A 43 3.03 -5.00 6.08
CA ASN A 43 4.48 -5.11 5.98
C ASN A 43 4.96 -6.55 5.99
N LYS A 44 4.30 -7.37 6.77
CA LYS A 44 4.70 -8.76 6.93
C LYS A 44 4.25 -9.67 5.82
N PHE A 45 3.02 -9.49 5.37
CA PHE A 45 2.41 -10.48 4.50
C PHE A 45 2.24 -10.05 3.06
N TRP A 46 2.31 -8.77 2.76
CA TRP A 46 2.18 -8.31 1.39
C TRP A 46 3.56 -8.22 0.75
N ASP A 47 3.66 -8.71 -0.47
CA ASP A 47 4.93 -8.61 -1.17
C ASP A 47 5.11 -7.18 -1.71
N PRO A 48 6.31 -6.85 -2.17
CA PRO A 48 6.58 -5.47 -2.62
C PRO A 48 5.67 -5.00 -3.74
N ARG A 49 5.26 -5.90 -4.63
CA ARG A 49 4.39 -5.51 -5.72
C ARG A 49 3.03 -5.08 -5.21
N MET A 50 2.50 -5.82 -4.27
CA MET A 50 1.20 -5.47 -3.69
C MET A 50 1.28 -4.14 -2.96
N ARG A 51 2.36 -3.92 -2.21
CA ARG A 51 2.51 -2.67 -1.50
C ARG A 51 2.67 -1.49 -2.45
N ARG A 52 3.39 -1.70 -3.54
CA ARG A 52 3.54 -0.65 -4.56
C ARG A 52 2.19 -0.25 -5.14
N LYS A 53 1.37 -1.27 -5.42
CA LYS A 53 0.05 -1.02 -5.96
C LYS A 53 -0.80 -0.22 -4.97
N LEU A 54 -0.73 -0.59 -3.72
CA LEU A 54 -1.48 0.13 -2.70
C LEU A 54 -1.04 1.59 -2.63
N PHE A 55 0.26 1.83 -2.63
CA PHE A 55 0.74 3.21 -2.57
C PHE A 55 0.35 4.01 -3.81
N ALA A 56 0.33 3.37 -4.97
CA ALA A 56 -0.11 4.05 -6.17
C ALA A 56 -1.56 4.50 -6.02
N LEU A 57 -2.39 3.66 -5.45
CA LEU A 57 -3.78 4.00 -5.23
C LEU A 57 -3.94 5.10 -4.19
N LEU A 58 -3.15 5.03 -3.14
CA LEU A 58 -3.18 6.06 -2.12
C LEU A 58 -2.74 7.41 -2.68
N ASP A 59 -1.72 7.38 -3.50
CA ASP A 59 -1.19 8.61 -4.10
C ASP A 59 -2.22 9.26 -5.02
N LYS A 60 -3.07 8.45 -5.62
CA LYS A 60 -4.14 8.94 -6.48
C LYS A 60 -5.37 9.37 -5.70
N ASN A 61 -5.36 9.19 -4.41
CA ASN A 61 -6.54 9.45 -3.59
C ASN A 61 -7.72 8.60 -4.03
N GLU A 62 -7.44 7.34 -4.29
CA GLU A 62 -8.50 6.45 -4.76
C GLU A 62 -9.61 6.36 -3.74
N ALA A 63 -10.83 6.54 -4.19
CA ALA A 63 -11.98 6.45 -3.30
C ALA A 63 -12.16 5.02 -2.85
N GLY A 64 -12.70 4.85 -1.68
CA GLY A 64 -13.04 3.51 -1.18
C GLY A 64 -11.99 2.89 -0.30
N ILE A 65 -10.84 3.53 -0.15
CA ILE A 65 -9.84 3.00 0.77
C ILE A 65 -10.20 3.46 2.17
N ALA A 66 -10.28 2.52 3.09
CA ALA A 66 -10.68 2.83 4.45
C ALA A 66 -9.73 3.83 5.11
N PRO A 67 -10.26 4.74 5.91
CA PRO A 67 -9.39 5.72 6.57
C PRO A 67 -8.28 5.09 7.39
N LEU A 68 -8.56 3.95 7.99
CA LEU A 68 -7.54 3.27 8.79
C LEU A 68 -6.36 2.85 7.93
N VAL A 69 -6.62 2.44 6.69
CA VAL A 69 -5.55 2.08 5.77
C VAL A 69 -4.73 3.31 5.42
N VAL A 70 -5.41 4.42 5.19
CA VAL A 70 -4.73 5.67 4.85
C VAL A 70 -3.80 6.08 5.98
N GLU A 71 -4.28 5.97 7.22
CA GLU A 71 -3.45 6.30 8.35
C GLU A 71 -2.30 5.32 8.53
N ALA A 72 -2.57 4.05 8.32
CA ALA A 72 -1.54 3.05 8.47
C ALA A 72 -0.44 3.19 7.42
N ALA A 73 -0.77 3.81 6.30
CA ALA A 73 0.19 3.92 5.21
C ALA A 73 1.51 4.56 5.64
N ALA A 74 1.44 5.48 6.59
CA ALA A 74 2.66 6.14 7.06
C ALA A 74 3.62 5.16 7.72
N ARG A 75 3.11 4.02 8.16
CA ARG A 75 3.94 3.01 8.82
C ARG A 75 4.18 1.80 7.94
N ILE A 76 3.63 1.79 6.73
CA ILE A 76 3.86 0.71 5.80
C ILE A 76 5.13 1.02 5.03
N ARG A 77 5.98 0.02 4.91
CA ARG A 77 7.25 0.19 4.21
C ARG A 77 6.97 0.37 2.72
N ARG A 78 7.37 1.50 2.20
CA ARG A 78 7.19 1.77 0.77
C ARG A 78 8.28 1.04 0.01
N PRO A 79 7.91 0.17 -0.93
CA PRO A 79 8.95 -0.59 -1.65
C PRO A 79 9.76 0.33 -2.54
N ALA A 80 11.00 -0.06 -2.73
CA ALA A 80 11.85 0.64 -3.68
C ALA A 80 11.26 0.46 -5.06
N GLN A 81 11.30 1.51 -5.84
CA GLN A 81 10.80 1.43 -7.18
C GLN A 81 11.93 1.34 -8.15
N PRO A 82 11.73 0.67 -9.28
CA PRO A 82 12.75 0.68 -10.31
C PRO A 82 12.99 2.11 -10.71
N VAL A 83 14.25 2.52 -10.78
CA VAL A 83 14.53 3.90 -11.10
C VAL A 83 15.14 3.99 -12.47
N THR A 84 14.81 5.07 -13.17
CA THR A 84 15.47 5.36 -14.42
C THR A 84 16.83 5.93 -14.10
N PRO A 85 17.74 5.95 -15.04
CA PRO A 85 19.05 6.55 -14.79
C PRO A 85 18.94 7.97 -14.27
N GLU A 86 17.99 8.68 -14.76
CA GLU A 86 17.77 10.04 -14.34
C GLU A 86 17.39 10.12 -12.88
N GLN A 87 16.47 9.27 -12.46
CA GLN A 87 16.04 9.25 -11.09
C GLN A 87 17.14 8.76 -10.16
N ALA A 88 17.94 7.83 -10.63
CA ALA A 88 19.04 7.35 -9.85
C ALA A 88 20.05 8.44 -9.59
N ALA A 89 20.31 9.25 -10.60
CA ALA A 89 21.24 10.35 -10.46
C ALA A 89 20.72 11.37 -9.47
N LYS A 90 19.45 11.64 -9.52
CA LYS A 90 18.84 12.55 -8.60
C LYS A 90 18.92 12.04 -7.18
N ALA A 91 18.66 10.80 -7.00
CA ALA A 91 18.71 10.20 -5.68
C ALA A 91 20.12 10.27 -5.12
N ASP A 92 21.10 10.02 -5.95
CA ASP A 92 22.48 10.11 -5.54
C ASP A 92 22.83 11.50 -5.10
N ALA A 93 22.41 12.47 -5.86
CA ALA A 93 22.70 13.84 -5.54
C ALA A 93 22.06 14.20 -4.21
N SER A 94 20.89 13.70 -3.98
CA SER A 94 20.19 13.93 -2.75
C SER A 94 20.88 13.32 -1.57
N VAL A 95 21.38 12.14 -1.77
CA VAL A 95 22.01 11.42 -0.70
C VAL A 95 23.39 11.96 -0.37
N SER A 96 24.05 12.46 -1.32
CA SER A 96 25.40 12.85 -1.07
C SER A 96 25.52 14.14 -0.30
N ARG A 97 24.44 14.77 0.09
CA ARG A 97 24.51 15.91 0.84
C ARG A 97 24.53 15.72 2.18
#